data_1995bdd5b3caf31c51f236776bfce9b2
#
_entry.id   1995bdd5b3caf31c51f236776bfce9b2
#
_cell.length_a   1.000
_cell.length_b   1.000
_cell.length_c   1.000
_cell.angle_alpha   90.00
_cell.angle_beta   90.00
_cell.angle_gamma   90.00
#
_symmetry.space_group_name_H-M   'P 1'
#
loop_
_entity.id
_entity.type
_entity.pdbx_description
1 polymer ?
#
loop_
_entity_poly.entity_id
_entity_poly.type
_entity_poly.pdbx_seq_one_letter_code
_entity_poly.pdbx_strand_id
1 'polypeptide(L)'
;VVGGDECNINEHPFLVALYTSTSSTIHCGGALINREWVLTAAHCDRRNIRIKLGMHSKNIRNEDEQIRVPRGKYFCLNTKFPNGLDKDIMLIRLRRPVTYSTHIAPVSLPSRSRGVGSRCRIMGWGKISTTEDTYPDVPHCTNIFIVKHKWCEPLYPWVPADSRTLCAGILKGGRDTCHGDSGGPLICNGQIQGIVAGGSEPCGQHLKPAVYTKVFDYNNWIQNIIAGNRTVTCPP
;
A
#
# COMPACT_ATOMS: atom_id res chain seq x y z
N VAL A 1 5.15 8.99 5.28
CA VAL A 1 6.46 8.91 4.62
C VAL A 1 7.41 9.89 5.30
N VAL A 2 8.52 9.40 5.82
CA VAL A 2 9.58 10.24 6.40
C VAL A 2 10.67 10.46 5.35
N GLY A 3 11.31 11.64 5.40
CA GLY A 3 12.43 11.97 4.50
C GLY A 3 12.06 12.24 3.05
N GLY A 4 10.77 12.38 2.77
CA GLY A 4 10.28 12.72 1.44
C GLY A 4 9.83 14.17 1.32
N ASP A 5 9.23 14.47 0.20
CA ASP A 5 8.66 15.77 -0.12
C ASP A 5 7.18 15.60 -0.50
N GLU A 6 6.45 16.70 -0.53
CA GLU A 6 5.08 16.67 -1.03
C GLU A 6 5.05 16.07 -2.44
N CYS A 7 4.13 15.11 -2.68
CA CYS A 7 3.95 14.54 -4.01
C CYS A 7 3.45 15.62 -4.97
N ASN A 8 3.77 15.46 -6.25
CA ASN A 8 3.10 16.21 -7.31
C ASN A 8 1.63 15.76 -7.35
N ILE A 9 0.70 16.71 -7.47
CA ILE A 9 -0.74 16.41 -7.48
C ILE A 9 -1.15 15.44 -8.60
N ASN A 10 -0.39 15.40 -9.68
CA ASN A 10 -0.68 14.57 -10.85
C ASN A 10 0.08 13.23 -10.87
N GLU A 11 0.94 12.95 -9.87
CA GLU A 11 1.76 11.74 -9.91
C GLU A 11 1.11 10.51 -9.27
N HIS A 12 -0.02 10.69 -8.57
CA HIS A 12 -0.62 9.60 -7.78
C HIS A 12 -2.12 9.37 -8.03
N PRO A 13 -2.58 9.29 -9.28
CA PRO A 13 -4.01 9.15 -9.56
C PRO A 13 -4.61 7.82 -9.09
N PHE A 14 -3.78 6.83 -8.83
CA PHE A 14 -4.18 5.52 -8.32
C PHE A 14 -4.19 5.45 -6.78
N LEU A 15 -3.60 6.43 -6.10
CA LEU A 15 -3.50 6.42 -4.64
C LEU A 15 -4.87 6.70 -4.03
N VAL A 16 -5.30 5.83 -3.11
CA VAL A 16 -6.56 6.00 -2.40
C VAL A 16 -6.30 6.13 -0.90
N ALA A 17 -7.19 6.85 -0.22
CA ALA A 17 -7.15 7.01 1.23
C ALA A 17 -8.24 6.16 1.87
N LEU A 18 -7.88 5.39 2.89
CA LEU A 18 -8.82 4.60 3.69
C LEU A 18 -9.05 5.27 5.03
N TYR A 19 -10.31 5.46 5.37
CA TYR A 19 -10.74 5.99 6.67
C TYR A 19 -12.04 5.27 7.07
N THR A 20 -12.62 5.62 8.20
CA THR A 20 -13.88 5.00 8.63
C THR A 20 -14.98 6.06 8.75
N SER A 21 -16.23 5.62 8.76
CA SER A 21 -17.38 6.53 8.90
C SER A 21 -17.40 7.26 10.26
N THR A 22 -16.69 6.74 11.26
CA THR A 22 -16.64 7.30 12.61
C THR A 22 -15.42 8.18 12.88
N SER A 23 -14.45 8.21 11.96
CA SER A 23 -13.24 9.00 12.09
C SER A 23 -12.76 9.48 10.73
N SER A 24 -12.49 10.76 10.60
CA SER A 24 -11.92 11.32 9.37
C SER A 24 -10.42 11.05 9.22
N THR A 25 -9.79 10.42 10.20
CA THR A 25 -8.36 10.10 10.15
C THR A 25 -8.09 9.03 9.11
N ILE A 26 -7.15 9.30 8.21
CA ILE A 26 -6.66 8.31 7.24
C ILE A 26 -5.79 7.31 7.98
N HIS A 27 -6.24 6.05 8.05
CA HIS A 27 -5.47 5.02 8.75
C HIS A 27 -4.62 4.17 7.81
N CYS A 28 -4.91 4.18 6.51
CA CYS A 28 -4.16 3.43 5.50
C CYS A 28 -4.28 4.09 4.13
N GLY A 29 -3.39 3.70 3.23
CA GLY A 29 -3.51 3.95 1.82
C GLY A 29 -3.94 2.69 1.08
N GLY A 30 -4.06 2.80 -0.22
CA GLY A 30 -4.33 1.70 -1.13
C GLY A 30 -4.10 2.13 -2.56
N ALA A 31 -4.30 1.23 -3.49
CA ALA A 31 -4.10 1.50 -4.91
C ALA A 31 -5.29 1.03 -5.74
N LEU A 32 -5.79 1.92 -6.58
CA LEU A 32 -6.83 1.59 -7.55
C LEU A 32 -6.20 0.77 -8.69
N ILE A 33 -6.73 -0.41 -8.96
CA ILE A 33 -6.22 -1.28 -10.03
C ILE A 33 -7.19 -1.41 -11.21
N ASN A 34 -8.45 -1.04 -11.01
CA ASN A 34 -9.44 -0.82 -12.09
C ASN A 34 -10.63 -0.04 -11.52
N ARG A 35 -11.70 0.16 -12.30
CA ARG A 35 -12.84 0.99 -11.91
C ARG A 35 -13.56 0.52 -10.64
N GLU A 36 -13.45 -0.76 -10.29
CA GLU A 36 -14.20 -1.36 -9.17
C GLU A 36 -13.33 -1.92 -8.06
N TRP A 37 -12.00 -1.98 -8.22
CA TRP A 37 -11.15 -2.74 -7.31
C TRP A 37 -9.99 -1.93 -6.78
N VAL A 38 -9.81 -2.01 -5.46
CA VAL A 38 -8.70 -1.41 -4.72
C VAL A 38 -7.88 -2.51 -4.08
N LEU A 39 -6.56 -2.39 -4.19
CA LEU A 39 -5.59 -3.29 -3.58
C LEU A 39 -4.97 -2.59 -2.37
N THR A 40 -4.95 -3.26 -1.22
CA THR A 40 -4.41 -2.72 0.03
C THR A 40 -3.91 -3.87 0.92
N ALA A 41 -3.53 -3.56 2.15
CA ALA A 41 -3.07 -4.54 3.13
C ALA A 41 -4.24 -5.10 3.94
N ALA A 42 -4.18 -6.40 4.28
CA ALA A 42 -5.21 -7.04 5.10
C ALA A 42 -5.34 -6.40 6.48
N HIS A 43 -4.23 -5.97 7.08
CA HIS A 43 -4.27 -5.34 8.41
C HIS A 43 -4.93 -3.95 8.41
N CYS A 44 -5.22 -3.40 7.23
CA CYS A 44 -5.95 -2.14 7.07
C CYS A 44 -7.47 -2.29 7.21
N ASP A 45 -7.97 -3.52 7.32
CA ASP A 45 -9.40 -3.77 7.45
C ASP A 45 -9.96 -3.14 8.72
N ARG A 46 -11.09 -2.47 8.57
CA ARG A 46 -11.85 -1.83 9.66
C ARG A 46 -13.33 -1.98 9.36
N ARG A 47 -14.16 -1.86 10.40
CA ARG A 47 -15.59 -1.69 10.22
C ARG A 47 -15.87 -0.34 9.57
N ASN A 48 -16.87 -0.30 8.69
CA ASN A 48 -17.34 0.95 8.08
C ASN A 48 -16.25 1.70 7.32
N ILE A 49 -15.43 0.98 6.57
CA ILE A 49 -14.39 1.58 5.71
C ILE A 49 -15.05 2.51 4.68
N ARG A 50 -14.41 3.66 4.50
CA ARG A 50 -14.67 4.60 3.40
C ARG A 50 -13.39 4.74 2.59
N ILE A 51 -13.55 4.86 1.28
CA ILE A 51 -12.44 4.96 0.33
C ILE A 51 -12.59 6.28 -0.41
N LYS A 52 -11.58 7.12 -0.29
CA LYS A 52 -11.55 8.40 -1.01
C LYS A 52 -10.57 8.31 -2.17
N LEU A 53 -11.05 8.62 -3.36
CA LEU A 53 -10.28 8.59 -4.61
C LEU A 53 -10.15 10.00 -5.16
N GLY A 54 -9.02 10.28 -5.80
CA GLY A 54 -8.78 11.60 -6.39
C GLY A 54 -8.34 12.66 -5.39
N MET A 55 -8.05 12.29 -4.15
CA MET A 55 -7.63 13.23 -3.12
C MET A 55 -6.15 13.57 -3.23
N HIS A 56 -5.81 14.82 -2.96
CA HIS A 56 -4.45 15.28 -2.74
C HIS A 56 -4.37 15.93 -1.36
N SER A 57 -4.95 17.11 -1.20
CA SER A 57 -5.05 17.79 0.09
C SER A 57 -6.24 17.30 0.88
N LYS A 58 -6.07 17.10 2.20
CA LYS A 58 -7.18 16.84 3.11
C LYS A 58 -8.08 18.05 3.26
N ASN A 59 -7.50 19.25 3.16
CA ASN A 59 -8.18 20.53 3.43
C ASN A 59 -8.75 21.18 2.16
N ILE A 60 -8.12 20.94 1.00
CA ILE A 60 -8.54 21.50 -0.28
C ILE A 60 -9.00 20.36 -1.17
N ARG A 61 -10.31 20.28 -1.39
CA ARG A 61 -10.92 19.20 -2.16
C ARG A 61 -10.70 19.40 -3.66
N ASN A 62 -10.22 18.37 -4.36
CA ASN A 62 -10.25 18.31 -5.82
C ASN A 62 -11.71 18.14 -6.28
N GLU A 63 -12.08 18.75 -7.38
CA GLU A 63 -13.45 18.68 -7.92
C GLU A 63 -13.85 17.26 -8.33
N ASP A 64 -12.87 16.43 -8.73
CA ASP A 64 -13.10 15.06 -9.18
C ASP A 64 -13.00 14.02 -8.07
N GLU A 65 -12.87 14.40 -6.80
CA GLU A 65 -12.87 13.44 -5.70
C GLU A 65 -14.14 12.61 -5.67
N GLN A 66 -13.98 11.32 -5.43
CA GLN A 66 -15.09 10.39 -5.28
C GLN A 66 -14.92 9.59 -3.98
N ILE A 67 -16.02 9.31 -3.32
CA ILE A 67 -16.05 8.50 -2.10
C ILE A 67 -16.82 7.21 -2.41
N ARG A 68 -16.28 6.08 -1.95
CA ARG A 68 -16.90 4.77 -2.14
C ARG A 68 -16.92 4.00 -0.83
N VAL A 69 -17.86 3.05 -0.75
CA VAL A 69 -17.92 2.06 0.31
C VAL A 69 -17.63 0.68 -0.28
N PRO A 70 -17.11 -0.27 0.49
CA PRO A 70 -16.90 -1.63 0.01
C PRO A 70 -18.22 -2.33 -0.31
N ARG A 71 -18.26 -3.03 -1.44
CA ARG A 71 -19.28 -4.04 -1.75
C ARG A 71 -18.83 -5.40 -1.22
N GLY A 72 -17.54 -5.64 -1.17
CA GLY A 72 -16.94 -6.87 -0.67
C GLY A 72 -15.47 -6.67 -0.36
N LYS A 73 -14.96 -7.50 0.53
CA LYS A 73 -13.55 -7.54 0.92
C LYS A 73 -13.06 -8.97 0.78
N TYR A 74 -11.89 -9.15 0.18
CA TYR A 74 -11.36 -10.46 -0.15
C TYR A 74 -9.95 -10.61 0.38
N PHE A 75 -9.72 -11.71 1.10
CA PHE A 75 -8.47 -12.03 1.77
C PHE A 75 -7.95 -13.38 1.28
N CYS A 76 -6.69 -13.69 1.53
CA CYS A 76 -6.18 -15.02 1.31
C CYS A 76 -6.81 -16.00 2.32
N LEU A 77 -7.34 -17.11 1.83
CA LEU A 77 -8.00 -18.12 2.65
C LEU A 77 -7.03 -19.04 3.37
N ASN A 78 -5.80 -19.14 2.89
CA ASN A 78 -4.79 -20.09 3.35
C ASN A 78 -3.67 -19.41 4.16
N THR A 79 -4.03 -18.54 5.10
CA THR A 79 -3.06 -17.90 6.00
C THR A 79 -2.53 -18.88 7.04
N LYS A 80 -1.24 -18.77 7.36
CA LYS A 80 -0.57 -19.60 8.38
C LYS A 80 -0.77 -19.05 9.80
N PHE A 81 -0.98 -17.76 9.92
CA PHE A 81 -1.13 -17.07 11.20
C PHE A 81 -2.56 -16.55 11.37
N PRO A 82 -3.11 -16.58 12.61
CA PRO A 82 -4.49 -16.17 12.86
C PRO A 82 -4.83 -14.75 12.42
N ASN A 83 -3.85 -13.86 12.45
CA ASN A 83 -4.01 -12.46 12.06
C ASN A 83 -3.72 -12.20 10.55
N GLY A 84 -3.38 -13.24 9.78
CA GLY A 84 -3.12 -13.13 8.35
C GLY A 84 -1.86 -12.35 7.98
N LEU A 85 -0.97 -12.06 8.92
CA LEU A 85 0.24 -11.25 8.67
C LEU A 85 1.21 -11.87 7.67
N ASP A 86 1.15 -13.20 7.48
CA ASP A 86 1.97 -13.89 6.48
C ASP A 86 1.52 -13.59 5.03
N LYS A 87 0.28 -13.11 4.87
CA LYS A 87 -0.32 -12.76 3.58
C LYS A 87 -1.11 -11.47 3.73
N ASP A 88 -0.37 -10.38 3.91
CA ASP A 88 -0.95 -9.07 4.22
C ASP A 88 -1.42 -8.37 2.94
N ILE A 89 -2.52 -8.88 2.40
CA ILE A 89 -3.14 -8.40 1.17
C ILE A 89 -4.65 -8.48 1.28
N MET A 90 -5.33 -7.46 0.78
CA MET A 90 -6.78 -7.39 0.72
C MET A 90 -7.20 -6.74 -0.59
N LEU A 91 -8.20 -7.33 -1.24
CA LEU A 91 -8.89 -6.69 -2.36
C LEU A 91 -10.23 -6.16 -1.85
N ILE A 92 -10.51 -4.92 -2.18
CA ILE A 92 -11.81 -4.30 -1.89
C ILE A 92 -12.52 -4.06 -3.21
N ARG A 93 -13.73 -4.65 -3.34
CA ARG A 93 -14.61 -4.31 -4.45
C ARG A 93 -15.44 -3.09 -4.05
N LEU A 94 -15.39 -2.05 -4.87
CA LEU A 94 -16.17 -0.84 -4.64
C LEU A 94 -17.63 -1.12 -4.94
N ARG A 95 -18.55 -0.55 -4.16
CA ARG A 95 -20.00 -0.72 -4.36
C ARG A 95 -20.43 -0.21 -5.73
N ARG A 96 -19.84 0.89 -6.19
CA ARG A 96 -20.06 1.46 -7.53
C ARG A 96 -18.70 1.71 -8.18
N PRO A 97 -18.59 1.48 -9.49
CA PRO A 97 -17.36 1.83 -10.20
C PRO A 97 -17.07 3.33 -10.09
N VAL A 98 -15.80 3.69 -10.21
CA VAL A 98 -15.38 5.09 -10.29
C VAL A 98 -15.30 5.51 -11.76
N THR A 99 -15.41 6.80 -11.98
CA THR A 99 -15.13 7.41 -13.29
C THR A 99 -13.68 7.89 -13.29
N TYR A 100 -12.92 7.49 -14.27
CA TYR A 100 -11.54 7.98 -14.41
C TYR A 100 -11.54 9.47 -14.77
N SER A 101 -10.53 10.17 -14.27
CA SER A 101 -10.41 11.61 -14.41
C SER A 101 -8.94 12.01 -14.29
N THR A 102 -8.66 13.32 -14.21
CA THR A 102 -7.29 13.82 -14.03
C THR A 102 -6.59 13.20 -12.80
N HIS A 103 -7.33 13.03 -11.70
CA HIS A 103 -6.75 12.56 -10.43
C HIS A 103 -7.21 11.15 -10.05
N ILE A 104 -7.90 10.44 -10.93
CA ILE A 104 -8.37 9.06 -10.70
C ILE A 104 -8.05 8.21 -11.92
N ALA A 105 -7.10 7.31 -11.77
CA ALA A 105 -6.70 6.35 -12.80
C ALA A 105 -6.07 5.13 -12.14
N PRO A 106 -6.14 3.95 -12.78
CA PRO A 106 -5.58 2.74 -12.20
C PRO A 106 -4.06 2.68 -12.36
N VAL A 107 -3.41 1.91 -11.47
CA VAL A 107 -2.02 1.50 -11.64
C VAL A 107 -2.00 0.08 -12.23
N SER A 108 -1.00 -0.21 -13.05
CA SER A 108 -0.81 -1.54 -13.62
C SER A 108 -0.29 -2.52 -12.58
N LEU A 109 -0.80 -3.76 -12.63
CA LEU A 109 -0.21 -4.88 -11.91
C LEU A 109 1.17 -5.22 -12.50
N PRO A 110 2.07 -5.85 -11.72
CA PRO A 110 3.41 -6.13 -12.21
C PRO A 110 3.40 -7.15 -13.35
N SER A 111 4.10 -6.84 -14.44
CA SER A 111 4.29 -7.78 -15.56
C SER A 111 5.43 -8.75 -15.28
N ARG A 112 6.35 -8.39 -14.38
CA ARG A 112 7.46 -9.22 -13.93
C ARG A 112 7.87 -8.82 -12.52
N SER A 113 8.57 -9.71 -11.84
CA SER A 113 9.20 -9.43 -10.56
C SER A 113 10.36 -8.44 -10.74
N ARG A 114 10.58 -7.60 -9.74
CA ARG A 114 11.73 -6.69 -9.70
C ARG A 114 12.74 -7.19 -8.67
N GLY A 115 14.01 -7.12 -9.02
CA GLY A 115 15.09 -7.58 -8.16
C GLY A 115 15.70 -6.49 -7.28
N VAL A 116 16.64 -6.93 -6.46
CA VAL A 116 17.47 -6.06 -5.61
C VAL A 116 18.13 -4.96 -6.46
N GLY A 117 18.13 -3.74 -5.96
CA GLY A 117 18.64 -2.56 -6.62
C GLY A 117 17.61 -1.79 -7.43
N SER A 118 16.39 -2.33 -7.61
CA SER A 118 15.33 -1.62 -8.31
C SER A 118 14.92 -0.37 -7.53
N ARG A 119 14.85 0.76 -8.23
CA ARG A 119 14.40 2.03 -7.67
C ARG A 119 12.88 2.06 -7.71
N CYS A 120 12.29 2.38 -6.57
CA CYS A 120 10.84 2.41 -6.42
C CYS A 120 10.42 3.67 -5.69
N ARG A 121 9.13 4.01 -5.80
CA ARG A 121 8.56 5.18 -5.16
C ARG A 121 7.50 4.78 -4.15
N ILE A 122 7.56 5.36 -2.98
CA ILE A 122 6.56 5.24 -1.93
C ILE A 122 5.81 6.55 -1.76
N MET A 123 4.56 6.47 -1.29
CA MET A 123 3.69 7.63 -1.16
C MET A 123 2.57 7.39 -0.15
N GLY A 124 2.16 8.44 0.53
CA GLY A 124 1.03 8.36 1.45
C GLY A 124 0.89 9.57 2.35
N TRP A 125 -0.22 9.57 3.08
CA TRP A 125 -0.57 10.60 4.06
C TRP A 125 -0.12 10.24 5.47
N GLY A 126 0.78 9.26 5.58
CA GLY A 126 1.32 8.84 6.85
C GLY A 126 2.25 9.84 7.49
N LYS A 127 2.68 9.51 8.69
CA LYS A 127 3.54 10.32 9.53
C LYS A 127 4.80 10.76 8.80
N ILE A 128 5.18 12.02 8.94
CA ILE A 128 6.36 12.63 8.27
C ILE A 128 7.53 12.90 9.21
N SER A 129 7.35 12.67 10.51
CA SER A 129 8.38 12.86 11.52
C SER A 129 8.65 11.59 12.30
N THR A 130 9.91 11.35 12.65
CA THR A 130 10.30 10.23 13.51
C THR A 130 10.19 10.57 15.00
N THR A 131 10.07 11.85 15.35
CA THR A 131 10.05 12.34 16.73
C THR A 131 8.72 12.90 17.17
N GLU A 132 7.85 13.28 16.24
CA GLU A 132 6.56 13.91 16.50
C GLU A 132 5.45 13.22 15.72
N ASP A 133 4.22 13.26 16.25
CA ASP A 133 3.03 12.74 15.59
C ASP A 133 2.50 13.77 14.59
N THR A 134 3.30 14.04 13.55
CA THR A 134 2.96 15.01 12.51
C THR A 134 2.47 14.28 11.27
N TYR A 135 1.25 14.62 10.85
CA TYR A 135 0.60 14.07 9.65
C TYR A 135 0.38 15.18 8.63
N PRO A 136 0.76 14.95 7.37
CA PRO A 136 0.72 16.01 6.35
C PRO A 136 -0.69 16.23 5.83
N ASP A 137 -0.93 17.42 5.25
CA ASP A 137 -2.16 17.72 4.51
C ASP A 137 -2.18 17.00 3.16
N VAL A 138 -1.05 17.03 2.45
CA VAL A 138 -0.88 16.36 1.14
C VAL A 138 0.02 15.14 1.29
N PRO A 139 -0.10 14.12 0.42
CA PRO A 139 0.74 12.95 0.56
C PRO A 139 2.21 13.30 0.29
N HIS A 140 3.10 12.65 1.00
CA HIS A 140 4.54 12.74 0.78
C HIS A 140 5.02 11.55 -0.05
N CYS A 141 6.00 11.80 -0.91
CA CYS A 141 6.60 10.83 -1.80
C CYS A 141 8.10 10.83 -1.64
N THR A 142 8.73 9.68 -1.83
CA THR A 142 10.18 9.57 -1.95
C THR A 142 10.56 8.29 -2.68
N ASN A 143 11.82 8.21 -3.08
CA ASN A 143 12.37 7.02 -3.74
C ASN A 143 13.16 6.18 -2.74
N ILE A 144 12.98 4.87 -2.84
CA ILE A 144 13.71 3.87 -2.07
C ILE A 144 14.15 2.76 -3.03
N PHE A 145 14.86 1.77 -2.52
CA PHE A 145 15.37 0.66 -3.33
C PHE A 145 14.96 -0.66 -2.73
N ILE A 146 14.69 -1.64 -3.59
CA ILE A 146 14.55 -3.03 -3.16
C ILE A 146 15.95 -3.48 -2.72
N VAL A 147 16.03 -4.04 -1.52
CA VAL A 147 17.28 -4.53 -0.93
C VAL A 147 17.17 -6.03 -0.66
N LYS A 148 18.29 -6.66 -0.33
CA LYS A 148 18.30 -8.09 -0.02
C LYS A 148 17.40 -8.41 1.16
N HIS A 149 16.64 -9.48 1.05
CA HIS A 149 15.68 -9.90 2.08
C HIS A 149 16.33 -10.12 3.45
N LYS A 150 17.60 -10.50 3.48
CA LYS A 150 18.37 -10.68 4.71
C LYS A 150 18.38 -9.46 5.63
N TRP A 151 18.12 -8.26 5.10
CA TRP A 151 18.05 -7.04 5.92
C TRP A 151 16.74 -6.93 6.70
N CYS A 152 15.68 -7.61 6.26
CA CYS A 152 14.38 -7.59 6.93
C CYS A 152 14.16 -8.81 7.85
N GLU A 153 14.64 -9.98 7.48
CA GLU A 153 14.39 -11.23 8.22
C GLU A 153 14.69 -11.14 9.73
N PRO A 154 15.87 -10.67 10.17
CA PRO A 154 16.14 -10.61 11.60
C PRO A 154 15.37 -9.52 12.36
N LEU A 155 14.86 -8.52 11.63
CA LEU A 155 14.13 -7.39 12.24
C LEU A 155 12.67 -7.72 12.45
N TYR A 156 12.10 -8.56 11.59
CA TYR A 156 10.67 -8.82 11.53
C TYR A 156 10.40 -10.32 11.62
N PRO A 157 10.34 -10.89 12.83
CA PRO A 157 10.18 -12.35 13.01
C PRO A 157 8.86 -12.89 12.47
N TRP A 158 7.88 -11.99 12.21
CA TRP A 158 6.62 -12.34 11.55
C TRP A 158 6.76 -12.47 10.02
N VAL A 159 7.96 -12.26 9.49
CA VAL A 159 8.28 -12.39 8.06
C VAL A 159 9.22 -13.58 7.89
N PRO A 160 8.70 -14.79 7.62
CA PRO A 160 9.57 -15.96 7.40
C PRO A 160 10.37 -15.81 6.11
N ALA A 161 11.49 -16.55 6.02
CA ALA A 161 12.40 -16.50 4.87
C ALA A 161 11.73 -16.86 3.53
N ASP A 162 10.69 -17.68 3.57
CA ASP A 162 9.90 -18.09 2.41
C ASP A 162 8.66 -17.21 2.18
N SER A 163 8.55 -16.09 2.89
CA SER A 163 7.42 -15.19 2.72
C SER A 163 7.42 -14.54 1.34
N ARG A 164 6.21 -14.26 0.85
CA ARG A 164 6.01 -13.56 -0.42
C ARG A 164 6.09 -12.05 -0.19
N THR A 165 7.26 -11.57 0.26
CA THR A 165 7.50 -10.18 0.60
C THR A 165 8.72 -9.61 -0.10
N LEU A 166 8.75 -8.27 -0.19
CA LEU A 166 9.91 -7.49 -0.59
C LEU A 166 10.44 -6.74 0.62
N CYS A 167 11.75 -6.64 0.70
CA CYS A 167 12.43 -5.76 1.63
C CYS A 167 12.88 -4.52 0.86
N ALA A 168 12.50 -3.33 1.30
CA ALA A 168 12.84 -2.11 0.58
C ALA A 168 13.06 -0.95 1.53
N GLY A 169 13.95 -0.05 1.16
CA GLY A 169 14.28 1.13 1.94
C GLY A 169 15.58 1.74 1.49
N ILE A 170 16.15 2.54 2.38
CA ILE A 170 17.47 3.14 2.25
C ILE A 170 18.30 2.60 3.41
N LEU A 171 19.31 1.79 3.15
CA LEU A 171 20.13 1.18 4.22
C LEU A 171 20.81 2.22 5.10
N LYS A 172 21.16 3.37 4.52
CA LYS A 172 21.69 4.50 5.26
C LYS A 172 20.67 5.09 6.25
N GLY A 173 19.38 4.86 6.03
CA GLY A 173 18.30 5.46 6.79
C GLY A 173 17.83 6.80 6.22
N GLY A 174 16.84 7.38 6.84
CA GLY A 174 16.35 8.72 6.54
C GLY A 174 15.11 8.78 5.63
N ARG A 175 14.85 7.76 4.84
CA ARG A 175 13.65 7.70 3.98
C ARG A 175 12.94 6.37 4.16
N ASP A 176 11.64 6.42 4.45
CA ASP A 176 10.85 5.23 4.78
C ASP A 176 9.35 5.52 4.74
N THR A 177 8.56 4.47 4.66
CA THR A 177 7.14 4.53 5.01
C THR A 177 6.99 4.62 6.52
N CYS A 178 5.87 5.16 6.99
CA CYS A 178 5.62 5.31 8.42
C CYS A 178 4.12 5.12 8.72
N HIS A 179 3.72 5.32 9.97
CA HIS A 179 2.34 5.13 10.41
C HIS A 179 1.35 5.91 9.55
N GLY A 180 0.34 5.23 9.04
CA GLY A 180 -0.66 5.79 8.12
C GLY A 180 -0.38 5.51 6.66
N ASP A 181 0.81 5.05 6.31
CA ASP A 181 1.19 4.67 4.95
C ASP A 181 0.84 3.22 4.61
N SER A 182 0.54 2.40 5.62
CA SER A 182 0.19 1.00 5.46
C SER A 182 -0.86 0.79 4.37
N GLY A 183 -0.70 -0.28 3.60
CA GLY A 183 -1.62 -0.61 2.50
C GLY A 183 -1.37 0.17 1.22
N GLY A 184 -0.58 1.23 1.27
CA GLY A 184 -0.23 2.02 0.11
C GLY A 184 0.75 1.31 -0.82
N PRO A 185 0.92 1.83 -2.04
CA PRO A 185 1.71 1.16 -3.07
C PRO A 185 3.21 1.45 -2.99
N LEU A 186 3.99 0.45 -3.39
CA LEU A 186 5.39 0.59 -3.80
C LEU A 186 5.42 0.50 -5.31
N ILE A 187 5.76 1.60 -5.98
CA ILE A 187 5.71 1.71 -7.44
C ILE A 187 7.12 1.62 -8.01
N CYS A 188 7.33 0.64 -8.88
CA CYS A 188 8.61 0.48 -9.58
C CYS A 188 8.32 0.46 -11.07
N ASN A 189 8.89 1.39 -11.81
CA ASN A 189 8.72 1.48 -13.27
C ASN A 189 7.24 1.49 -13.70
N GLY A 190 6.41 2.29 -13.01
CA GLY A 190 5.00 2.47 -13.36
C GLY A 190 4.07 1.33 -12.98
N GLN A 191 4.56 0.32 -12.28
CA GLN A 191 3.78 -0.84 -11.85
C GLN A 191 3.84 -1.00 -10.34
N ILE A 192 2.74 -1.47 -9.75
CA ILE A 192 2.72 -1.75 -8.32
C ILE A 192 3.46 -3.06 -8.05
N GLN A 193 4.59 -2.98 -7.34
CA GLN A 193 5.38 -4.16 -6.99
C GLN A 193 5.19 -4.56 -5.53
N GLY A 194 4.80 -3.63 -4.69
CA GLY A 194 4.63 -3.89 -3.26
C GLY A 194 3.46 -3.16 -2.64
N ILE A 195 3.03 -3.67 -1.49
CA ILE A 195 2.03 -3.05 -0.62
C ILE A 195 2.68 -2.87 0.74
N VAL A 196 2.62 -1.67 1.30
CA VAL A 196 3.22 -1.38 2.62
C VAL A 196 2.62 -2.29 3.68
N ALA A 197 3.44 -3.17 4.24
CA ALA A 197 3.01 -4.15 5.25
C ALA A 197 3.49 -3.77 6.65
N GLY A 198 4.73 -3.36 6.82
CA GLY A 198 5.26 -2.97 8.12
C GLY A 198 6.70 -2.55 8.08
N GLY A 199 7.18 -2.02 9.19
CA GLY A 199 8.54 -1.54 9.28
C GLY A 199 8.99 -1.33 10.73
N SER A 200 10.12 -0.65 10.90
CA SER A 200 10.69 -0.40 12.21
C SER A 200 10.03 0.78 12.92
N GLU A 201 10.12 0.78 14.23
CA GLU A 201 9.69 1.89 15.08
C GLU A 201 10.92 2.40 15.87
N PRO A 202 11.33 3.66 15.72
CA PRO A 202 10.81 4.66 14.77
C PRO A 202 11.12 4.32 13.31
N CYS A 203 10.38 4.96 12.38
CA CYS A 203 10.60 4.79 10.95
C CYS A 203 11.93 5.39 10.50
N GLY A 204 12.48 4.89 9.38
CA GLY A 204 13.64 5.50 8.73
C GLY A 204 14.97 5.28 9.41
N GLN A 205 15.10 4.27 10.24
CA GLN A 205 16.35 3.97 10.95
C GLN A 205 17.41 3.37 10.03
N HIS A 206 18.66 3.62 10.37
CA HIS A 206 19.83 3.01 9.72
C HIS A 206 19.75 1.48 9.77
N LEU A 207 19.97 0.82 8.62
CA LEU A 207 19.94 -0.63 8.43
C LEU A 207 18.61 -1.30 8.79
N LYS A 208 17.51 -0.55 8.84
CA LYS A 208 16.18 -1.09 9.15
C LYS A 208 15.17 -0.75 8.06
N PRO A 209 15.27 -1.40 6.88
CA PRO A 209 14.27 -1.21 5.83
C PRO A 209 12.92 -1.79 6.23
N ALA A 210 11.92 -1.56 5.40
CA ALA A 210 10.55 -2.00 5.65
C ALA A 210 10.17 -3.20 4.80
N VAL A 211 9.06 -3.84 5.17
CA VAL A 211 8.51 -5.01 4.50
C VAL A 211 7.29 -4.61 3.67
N TYR A 212 7.24 -5.13 2.45
CA TYR A 212 6.17 -4.91 1.49
C TYR A 212 5.68 -6.27 0.99
N THR A 213 4.36 -6.44 0.91
CA THR A 213 3.78 -7.63 0.27
C THR A 213 4.17 -7.62 -1.21
N LYS A 214 4.72 -8.74 -1.72
CA LYS A 214 5.21 -8.84 -3.10
C LYS A 214 4.05 -9.12 -4.05
N VAL A 215 3.53 -8.08 -4.68
CA VAL A 215 2.32 -8.16 -5.51
C VAL A 215 2.44 -9.15 -6.65
N PHE A 216 3.59 -9.25 -7.29
CA PHE A 216 3.79 -10.16 -8.42
C PHE A 216 3.39 -11.60 -8.08
N ASP A 217 3.72 -12.07 -6.88
CA ASP A 217 3.40 -13.42 -6.45
C ASP A 217 1.90 -13.65 -6.24
N TYR A 218 1.12 -12.58 -6.12
CA TYR A 218 -0.33 -12.64 -5.94
C TYR A 218 -1.12 -12.34 -7.21
N ASN A 219 -0.46 -12.10 -8.35
CA ASN A 219 -1.14 -11.75 -9.60
C ASN A 219 -2.24 -12.74 -9.97
N ASN A 220 -1.95 -14.05 -9.87
CA ASN A 220 -2.94 -15.07 -10.21
C ASN A 220 -4.16 -15.00 -9.29
N TRP A 221 -3.95 -14.85 -7.98
CA TRP A 221 -5.03 -14.70 -7.03
C TRP A 221 -5.87 -13.45 -7.32
N ILE A 222 -5.20 -12.32 -7.56
CA ILE A 222 -5.87 -11.04 -7.87
C ILE A 222 -6.76 -11.20 -9.10
N GLN A 223 -6.22 -11.74 -10.19
CA GLN A 223 -6.96 -11.91 -11.44
C GLN A 223 -8.16 -12.83 -11.26
N ASN A 224 -8.00 -13.91 -10.50
CA ASN A 224 -9.09 -14.87 -10.24
C ASN A 224 -10.21 -14.24 -9.39
N ILE A 225 -9.86 -13.49 -8.35
CA ILE A 225 -10.86 -12.81 -7.50
C ILE A 225 -11.66 -11.81 -8.35
N ILE A 226 -10.99 -11.00 -9.16
CA ILE A 226 -11.64 -10.03 -10.04
C ILE A 226 -12.56 -10.72 -11.04
N ALA A 227 -12.14 -11.86 -11.57
CA ALA A 227 -12.92 -12.64 -12.53
C ALA A 227 -14.11 -13.40 -11.93
N GLY A 228 -14.25 -13.39 -10.60
CA GLY A 228 -15.36 -14.04 -9.90
C GLY A 228 -15.04 -15.39 -9.29
N ASN A 229 -13.83 -15.92 -9.45
CA ASN A 229 -13.42 -17.17 -8.81
C ASN A 229 -12.97 -16.90 -7.38
N ARG A 230 -13.81 -17.29 -6.40
CA ARG A 230 -13.60 -17.02 -4.97
C ARG A 230 -12.94 -18.18 -4.21
N THR A 231 -12.64 -19.29 -4.90
CA THR A 231 -12.06 -20.49 -4.28
C THR A 231 -10.55 -20.62 -4.48
N VAL A 232 -9.95 -19.78 -5.30
CA VAL A 232 -8.51 -19.77 -5.54
C VAL A 232 -7.76 -19.36 -4.26
N THR A 233 -6.68 -20.08 -3.99
CA THR A 233 -5.83 -19.76 -2.84
C THR A 233 -4.65 -18.87 -3.27
N CYS A 234 -4.06 -18.18 -2.29
CA CYS A 234 -2.81 -17.46 -2.46
C CYS A 234 -1.63 -18.45 -2.51
N PRO A 235 -0.47 -18.04 -3.05
CA PRO A 235 0.71 -18.89 -3.02
C PRO A 235 1.11 -19.22 -1.58
N PRO A 236 1.69 -20.39 -1.35
CA PRO A 236 2.11 -20.84 -0.02
C PRO A 236 3.23 -19.99 0.58
#